data_16589416ceef4fed83c5d3c4d0e22f64
#
_entry.id   16589416ceef4fed83c5d3c4d0e22f64
#
_cell.length_a   1.000
_cell.length_b   1.000
_cell.length_c   1.000
_cell.angle_alpha   90.00
_cell.angle_beta   90.00
_cell.angle_gamma   90.00
#
_symmetry.space_group_name_H-M   'P 1'
#
loop_
_entity.id
_entity.type
_entity.pdbx_description
1 polymer ?
#
loop_
_entity_poly.entity_id
_entity_poly.type
_entity_poly.pdbx_seq_one_letter_code
_entity_poly.pdbx_strand_id
1 'polypeptide(L)'
;FNNNLLFESIKEIIGEKVSDEEIPDESNTDLVFNEQSNLPLVYIYNTHQTEEYINNEPTYDLKPTVYTAANYLKEVLERQGIKTIVEEANIKKYLDDNNLNYDDSYIASRYYLEQAKNNNPSLKLFIDLHRDALSHDAATVIYNNISYAKILFVVGADFNNYQKNLNFTESINKIVIDNYSFLTRGVLTKTGPLVNGVYNQDLSDNIILLEVGGNESTINEVANTLDLIGDVIVKKLGEENG
;
A
#
# COMPACT_ATOMS: atom_id res chain seq x y z
N PHE A 1 -20.52 1.14 7.74
CA PHE A 1 -19.78 -0.06 8.10
C PHE A 1 -18.62 0.35 8.98
N ASN A 2 -18.46 -0.28 10.16
CA ASN A 2 -17.52 0.20 11.16
C ASN A 2 -16.16 -0.51 10.97
N ASN A 3 -15.38 -0.07 9.98
CA ASN A 3 -14.03 -0.60 9.71
C ASN A 3 -13.09 -0.40 10.92
N ASN A 4 -13.39 0.54 11.83
CA ASN A 4 -12.61 0.76 13.06
C ASN A 4 -12.62 -0.46 14.00
N LEU A 5 -13.72 -1.24 14.08
CA LEU A 5 -13.75 -2.41 14.95
C LEU A 5 -12.85 -3.54 14.45
N LEU A 6 -12.83 -3.79 13.14
CA LEU A 6 -11.92 -4.79 12.56
C LEU A 6 -10.46 -4.36 12.72
N PHE A 7 -10.19 -3.08 12.55
CA PHE A 7 -8.87 -2.50 12.68
C PHE A 7 -8.35 -2.57 14.13
N GLU A 8 -9.15 -2.19 15.13
CA GLU A 8 -8.78 -2.34 16.54
C GLU A 8 -8.55 -3.82 16.93
N SER A 9 -9.33 -4.73 16.36
CA SER A 9 -9.15 -6.17 16.58
C SER A 9 -7.85 -6.71 15.95
N ILE A 10 -7.48 -6.20 14.78
CA ILE A 10 -6.18 -6.53 14.15
C ILE A 10 -5.04 -5.99 15.00
N LYS A 11 -5.17 -4.80 15.59
CA LYS A 11 -4.19 -4.25 16.54
C LYS A 11 -4.02 -5.11 17.78
N GLU A 12 -5.12 -5.61 18.38
CA GLU A 12 -5.05 -6.49 19.55
C GLU A 12 -4.31 -7.79 19.22
N ILE A 13 -4.61 -8.41 18.07
CA ILE A 13 -3.98 -9.66 17.63
C ILE A 13 -2.47 -9.47 17.36
N ILE A 14 -2.09 -8.34 16.79
CA ILE A 14 -0.68 -8.04 16.45
C ILE A 14 0.06 -7.52 17.69
N GLY A 15 -0.60 -6.76 18.57
CA GLY A 15 -0.02 -6.21 19.79
C GLY A 15 0.39 -7.28 20.81
N GLU A 16 -0.31 -8.40 20.89
CA GLU A 16 0.08 -9.53 21.75
C GLU A 16 1.36 -10.24 21.28
N LYS A 17 1.75 -10.11 20.01
CA LYS A 17 3.00 -10.70 19.48
C LYS A 17 4.26 -9.88 19.69
N VAL A 18 4.13 -8.63 20.08
CA VAL A 18 5.27 -7.69 20.21
C VAL A 18 5.84 -7.61 21.65
N SER A 19 5.23 -8.32 22.62
CA SER A 19 5.56 -8.11 24.04
C SER A 19 6.73 -8.92 24.61
N ASP A 20 7.37 -9.87 23.90
CA ASP A 20 8.32 -10.81 24.53
C ASP A 20 9.66 -11.07 23.81
N GLU A 21 10.11 -10.23 22.89
CA GLU A 21 11.50 -10.32 22.44
C GLU A 21 12.20 -8.95 22.58
N GLU A 22 13.20 -8.90 23.47
CA GLU A 22 14.14 -7.80 23.61
C GLU A 22 14.84 -7.59 22.24
N ILE A 23 14.55 -6.45 21.60
CA ILE A 23 15.27 -6.01 20.40
C ILE A 23 16.71 -5.68 20.82
N PRO A 24 17.74 -6.25 20.22
CA PRO A 24 19.12 -5.84 20.47
C PRO A 24 19.28 -4.38 20.06
N ASP A 25 19.69 -3.55 21.00
CA ASP A 25 20.08 -2.15 20.81
C ASP A 25 21.38 -2.11 19.99
N GLU A 26 21.27 -2.08 18.67
CA GLU A 26 22.33 -1.63 17.76
C GLU A 26 21.74 -1.12 16.44
N SER A 27 21.38 0.14 16.40
CA SER A 27 21.76 1.04 15.31
C SER A 27 21.29 2.46 15.60
N ASN A 28 22.22 3.21 16.12
CA ASN A 28 22.16 4.66 16.14
C ASN A 28 22.29 5.19 14.70
N THR A 29 21.19 5.22 13.99
CA THR A 29 20.97 6.08 12.84
C THR A 29 19.91 7.08 13.27
N ASP A 30 20.36 8.18 13.86
CA ASP A 30 19.57 9.40 14.05
C ASP A 30 19.09 9.92 12.69
N LEU A 31 18.09 9.26 12.09
CA LEU A 31 17.19 9.93 11.16
C LEU A 31 16.32 10.86 12.03
N VAL A 32 16.88 12.00 12.40
CA VAL A 32 16.14 13.09 13.02
C VAL A 32 15.16 13.59 11.96
N PHE A 33 14.01 12.96 11.84
CA PHE A 33 12.84 13.63 11.28
C PHE A 33 12.49 14.75 12.26
N ASN A 34 12.99 15.92 11.94
CA ASN A 34 12.80 17.12 12.70
C ASN A 34 11.27 17.31 12.91
N GLU A 35 10.82 17.58 14.14
CA GLU A 35 9.41 17.84 14.50
C GLU A 35 8.72 18.95 13.66
N GLN A 36 9.40 19.49 12.68
CA GLN A 36 9.00 20.65 11.87
C GLN A 36 8.08 20.34 10.69
N SER A 37 7.78 19.09 10.30
CA SER A 37 6.76 18.86 9.27
C SER A 37 5.64 17.97 9.78
N ASN A 38 4.68 18.57 10.44
CA ASN A 38 3.38 17.96 10.73
C ASN A 38 2.53 17.80 9.45
N LEU A 39 3.17 17.82 8.28
CA LEU A 39 2.54 17.73 6.97
C LEU A 39 2.57 16.31 6.43
N PRO A 40 1.50 15.85 5.76
CA PRO A 40 1.45 14.50 5.20
C PRO A 40 2.45 14.34 4.04
N LEU A 41 3.16 13.22 4.02
CA LEU A 41 4.12 12.86 2.98
C LEU A 41 3.63 11.73 2.07
N VAL A 42 2.74 10.88 2.57
CA VAL A 42 2.20 9.72 1.85
C VAL A 42 0.68 9.83 1.74
N TYR A 43 0.15 9.52 0.57
CA TYR A 43 -1.27 9.36 0.32
C TYR A 43 -1.54 7.96 -0.20
N ILE A 44 -2.40 7.21 0.47
CA ILE A 44 -2.80 5.86 0.10
C ILE A 44 -4.26 5.89 -0.33
N TYR A 45 -4.55 5.29 -1.46
CA TYR A 45 -5.91 5.14 -1.95
C TYR A 45 -6.12 3.73 -2.51
N ASN A 46 -7.36 3.36 -2.76
CA ASN A 46 -7.72 2.07 -3.31
C ASN A 46 -8.71 2.30 -4.46
N THR A 47 -8.27 2.16 -5.69
CA THR A 47 -9.17 2.25 -6.86
C THR A 47 -10.24 1.16 -6.79
N HIS A 48 -9.90 -0.04 -6.31
CA HIS A 48 -10.80 -1.17 -6.13
C HIS A 48 -11.03 -1.50 -4.65
N GLN A 49 -11.65 -0.59 -3.88
CA GLN A 49 -11.84 -0.69 -2.42
C GLN A 49 -12.49 -1.98 -1.92
N THR A 50 -13.22 -2.70 -2.78
CA THR A 50 -13.96 -3.92 -2.44
C THR A 50 -13.15 -5.21 -2.62
N GLU A 51 -11.89 -5.13 -3.00
CA GLU A 51 -11.00 -6.28 -3.02
C GLU A 51 -10.79 -6.82 -1.62
N GLU A 52 -11.14 -8.11 -1.42
CA GLU A 52 -11.17 -8.75 -0.11
C GLU A 52 -9.96 -9.66 0.10
N TYR A 53 -9.56 -9.81 1.37
CA TYR A 53 -8.65 -10.82 1.87
C TYR A 53 -9.39 -11.86 2.71
N ILE A 54 -8.75 -12.99 3.00
CA ILE A 54 -9.28 -14.00 3.92
C ILE A 54 -9.09 -13.49 5.37
N ASN A 55 -10.16 -13.59 6.15
CA ASN A 55 -10.10 -13.43 7.59
C ASN A 55 -10.01 -14.81 8.25
N ASN A 56 -8.89 -15.09 8.93
CA ASN A 56 -8.69 -16.36 9.63
C ASN A 56 -9.26 -16.39 11.06
N GLU A 57 -9.74 -15.23 11.55
CA GLU A 57 -10.31 -15.13 12.88
C GLU A 57 -11.84 -15.33 12.82
N PRO A 58 -12.37 -16.48 13.27
CA PRO A 58 -13.78 -16.82 13.13
C PRO A 58 -14.73 -15.94 13.97
N THR A 59 -14.20 -15.07 14.80
CA THR A 59 -14.98 -14.20 15.71
C THR A 59 -15.53 -12.95 15.04
N TYR A 60 -15.08 -12.62 13.82
CA TYR A 60 -15.50 -11.40 13.12
C TYR A 60 -16.17 -11.72 11.79
N ASP A 61 -17.43 -11.34 11.65
CA ASP A 61 -18.22 -11.47 10.41
C ASP A 61 -17.77 -10.50 9.30
N LEU A 62 -16.78 -9.65 9.54
CA LEU A 62 -16.29 -8.66 8.58
C LEU A 62 -15.12 -9.23 7.77
N LYS A 63 -15.22 -9.11 6.45
CA LYS A 63 -14.12 -9.42 5.55
C LYS A 63 -13.18 -8.24 5.43
N PRO A 64 -11.88 -8.44 5.71
CA PRO A 64 -10.88 -7.40 5.50
C PRO A 64 -10.70 -7.13 4.00
N THR A 65 -10.48 -5.87 3.66
CA THR A 65 -10.28 -5.44 2.28
C THR A 65 -8.93 -4.71 2.12
N VAL A 66 -8.60 -4.35 0.89
CA VAL A 66 -7.44 -3.48 0.60
C VAL A 66 -7.53 -2.14 1.33
N TYR A 67 -8.75 -1.65 1.65
CA TYR A 67 -8.91 -0.46 2.49
C TYR A 67 -8.47 -0.72 3.95
N THR A 68 -8.71 -1.92 4.47
CA THR A 68 -8.18 -2.33 5.78
C THR A 68 -6.65 -2.36 5.76
N ALA A 69 -6.06 -2.90 4.70
CA ALA A 69 -4.62 -2.93 4.49
C ALA A 69 -4.02 -1.52 4.37
N ALA A 70 -4.70 -0.60 3.66
CA ALA A 70 -4.29 0.80 3.54
C ALA A 70 -4.23 1.51 4.90
N ASN A 71 -5.25 1.30 5.75
CA ASN A 71 -5.25 1.85 7.11
C ASN A 71 -4.17 1.23 8.00
N TYR A 72 -3.90 -0.06 7.85
CA TYR A 72 -2.79 -0.71 8.56
C TYR A 72 -1.44 -0.10 8.15
N LEU A 73 -1.18 0.05 6.84
CA LEU A 73 0.06 0.67 6.35
C LEU A 73 0.20 2.12 6.84
N LYS A 74 -0.89 2.90 6.88
CA LYS A 74 -0.89 4.23 7.48
C LYS A 74 -0.34 4.20 8.91
N GLU A 75 -0.83 3.30 9.75
CA GLU A 75 -0.37 3.21 11.13
C GLU A 75 1.08 2.75 11.27
N VAL A 76 1.51 1.84 10.40
CA VAL A 76 2.93 1.45 10.33
C VAL A 76 3.81 2.67 10.04
N LEU A 77 3.42 3.47 9.06
CA LEU A 77 4.15 4.68 8.66
C LEU A 77 4.11 5.78 9.74
N GLU A 78 2.95 6.00 10.36
CA GLU A 78 2.80 7.01 11.41
C GLU A 78 3.58 6.66 12.68
N ARG A 79 3.70 5.38 13.04
CA ARG A 79 4.61 4.93 14.12
C ARG A 79 6.08 5.24 13.83
N GLN A 80 6.46 5.34 12.56
CA GLN A 80 7.80 5.69 12.10
C GLN A 80 7.95 7.19 11.77
N GLY A 81 6.98 8.03 12.17
CA GLY A 81 7.03 9.47 12.00
C GLY A 81 6.62 10.00 10.62
N ILE A 82 6.11 9.13 9.73
CA ILE A 82 5.64 9.50 8.39
C ILE A 82 4.13 9.77 8.42
N LYS A 83 3.73 11.04 8.46
CA LYS A 83 2.32 11.40 8.41
C LYS A 83 1.69 10.98 7.08
N THR A 84 0.60 10.21 7.17
CA THR A 84 -0.02 9.53 6.04
C THR A 84 -1.51 9.80 5.97
N ILE A 85 -2.03 10.07 4.78
CA ILE A 85 -3.46 10.17 4.50
C ILE A 85 -3.91 8.89 3.80
N VAL A 86 -5.00 8.29 4.25
CA VAL A 86 -5.76 7.28 3.50
C VAL A 86 -7.01 7.92 2.95
N GLU A 87 -7.33 7.67 1.67
CA GLU A 87 -8.57 8.15 1.06
C GLU A 87 -9.79 7.44 1.67
N GLU A 88 -10.69 8.24 2.25
CA GLU A 88 -11.88 7.73 2.93
C GLU A 88 -13.13 7.73 2.03
N ALA A 89 -13.05 8.35 0.85
CA ALA A 89 -14.16 8.42 -0.07
C ALA A 89 -14.59 7.03 -0.57
N ASN A 90 -15.88 6.81 -0.63
CA ASN A 90 -16.45 5.57 -1.12
C ASN A 90 -16.50 5.57 -2.66
N ILE A 91 -15.59 4.84 -3.29
CA ILE A 91 -15.49 4.72 -4.76
C ILE A 91 -16.81 4.21 -5.35
N LYS A 92 -17.42 3.17 -4.76
CA LYS A 92 -18.71 2.64 -5.24
C LYS A 92 -19.79 3.70 -5.21
N LYS A 93 -19.87 4.49 -4.14
CA LYS A 93 -20.87 5.58 -4.06
C LYS A 93 -20.64 6.62 -5.14
N TYR A 94 -19.37 6.98 -5.42
CA TYR A 94 -19.06 7.90 -6.52
C TYR A 94 -19.55 7.36 -7.87
N LEU A 95 -19.29 6.08 -8.14
CA LEU A 95 -19.73 5.42 -9.37
C LEU A 95 -21.28 5.44 -9.49
N ASP A 96 -21.98 5.05 -8.43
CA ASP A 96 -23.45 5.02 -8.39
C ASP A 96 -24.03 6.43 -8.61
N ASP A 97 -23.51 7.46 -7.93
CA ASP A 97 -23.96 8.84 -8.04
C ASP A 97 -23.75 9.44 -9.45
N ASN A 98 -22.76 8.95 -10.19
CA ASN A 98 -22.41 9.43 -11.53
C ASN A 98 -22.84 8.49 -12.67
N ASN A 99 -23.63 7.44 -12.38
CA ASN A 99 -24.05 6.42 -13.34
C ASN A 99 -22.88 5.74 -14.07
N LEU A 100 -21.79 5.50 -13.36
CA LEU A 100 -20.62 4.79 -13.80
C LEU A 100 -20.64 3.33 -13.33
N ASN A 101 -19.87 2.46 -14.00
CA ASN A 101 -19.75 1.07 -13.62
C ASN A 101 -18.39 0.77 -12.97
N TYR A 102 -18.17 -0.48 -12.56
CA TYR A 102 -16.92 -0.90 -11.88
C TYR A 102 -15.66 -0.66 -12.72
N ASP A 103 -15.73 -0.83 -14.04
CA ASP A 103 -14.58 -0.61 -14.93
C ASP A 103 -14.15 0.87 -14.98
N ASP A 104 -15.05 1.78 -14.55
CA ASP A 104 -14.78 3.22 -14.45
C ASP A 104 -14.13 3.62 -13.10
N SER A 105 -13.76 2.68 -12.23
CA SER A 105 -13.21 2.97 -10.89
C SER A 105 -11.99 3.90 -10.92
N TYR A 106 -11.17 3.84 -11.98
CA TYR A 106 -10.05 4.75 -12.18
C TYR A 106 -10.48 6.20 -12.42
N ILE A 107 -11.69 6.47 -12.94
CA ILE A 107 -12.26 7.83 -13.05
C ILE A 107 -12.55 8.37 -11.65
N ALA A 108 -13.17 7.56 -10.80
CA ALA A 108 -13.48 7.94 -9.43
C ALA A 108 -12.22 8.18 -8.59
N SER A 109 -11.26 7.25 -8.61
CA SER A 109 -10.02 7.38 -7.84
C SER A 109 -9.16 8.56 -8.34
N ARG A 110 -9.17 8.84 -9.66
CA ARG A 110 -8.50 10.03 -10.21
C ARG A 110 -9.04 11.32 -9.62
N TYR A 111 -10.35 11.45 -9.55
CA TYR A 111 -11.01 12.64 -8.99
C TYR A 111 -10.52 12.94 -7.56
N TYR A 112 -10.46 11.93 -6.68
CA TYR A 112 -10.00 12.10 -5.30
C TYR A 112 -8.48 12.32 -5.21
N LEU A 113 -7.70 11.60 -6.02
CA LEU A 113 -6.24 11.74 -6.10
C LEU A 113 -5.82 13.16 -6.51
N GLU A 114 -6.49 13.74 -7.51
CA GLU A 114 -6.25 15.12 -7.94
C GLU A 114 -6.53 16.12 -6.81
N GLN A 115 -7.63 15.93 -6.07
CA GLN A 115 -7.95 16.77 -4.92
C GLN A 115 -6.92 16.61 -3.79
N ALA A 116 -6.57 15.39 -3.44
CA ALA A 116 -5.57 15.12 -2.40
C ALA A 116 -4.24 15.79 -2.72
N LYS A 117 -3.77 15.67 -3.97
CA LYS A 117 -2.54 16.27 -4.47
C LYS A 117 -2.60 17.82 -4.42
N ASN A 118 -3.72 18.41 -4.84
CA ASN A 118 -3.88 19.87 -4.86
C ASN A 118 -3.96 20.46 -3.45
N ASN A 119 -4.63 19.76 -2.53
CA ASN A 119 -4.85 20.21 -1.16
C ASN A 119 -3.62 19.97 -0.24
N ASN A 120 -2.73 19.06 -0.62
CA ASN A 120 -1.59 18.65 0.19
C ASN A 120 -0.29 18.68 -0.64
N PRO A 121 0.30 19.86 -0.90
CA PRO A 121 1.50 19.97 -1.74
C PRO A 121 2.76 19.35 -1.13
N SER A 122 2.70 18.93 0.13
CA SER A 122 3.77 18.22 0.84
C SER A 122 3.88 16.74 0.45
N LEU A 123 2.84 16.15 -0.17
CA LEU A 123 2.83 14.75 -0.54
C LEU A 123 3.97 14.42 -1.51
N LYS A 124 4.71 13.37 -1.19
CA LYS A 124 5.88 12.88 -1.93
C LYS A 124 5.65 11.51 -2.56
N LEU A 125 4.73 10.71 -2.01
CA LEU A 125 4.43 9.36 -2.47
C LEU A 125 2.92 9.14 -2.50
N PHE A 126 2.43 8.56 -3.59
CA PHE A 126 1.04 8.16 -3.77
C PHE A 126 0.98 6.65 -4.03
N ILE A 127 0.17 5.93 -3.29
CA ILE A 127 0.07 4.46 -3.35
C ILE A 127 -1.36 4.06 -3.69
N ASP A 128 -1.56 3.49 -4.88
CA ASP A 128 -2.78 2.75 -5.19
C ASP A 128 -2.58 1.31 -4.69
N LEU A 129 -3.18 0.99 -3.53
CA LEU A 129 -2.98 -0.30 -2.89
C LEU A 129 -4.09 -1.27 -3.31
N HIS A 130 -3.67 -2.38 -3.90
CA HIS A 130 -4.47 -3.45 -4.46
C HIS A 130 -4.08 -4.83 -3.91
N ARG A 131 -4.81 -5.86 -4.33
CA ARG A 131 -4.39 -7.26 -4.27
C ARG A 131 -4.55 -7.92 -5.63
N ASP A 132 -3.68 -8.88 -5.92
CA ASP A 132 -3.73 -9.63 -7.17
C ASP A 132 -4.85 -10.72 -7.16
N ALA A 133 -5.20 -11.25 -8.30
CA ALA A 133 -6.13 -12.38 -8.46
C ALA A 133 -5.36 -13.70 -8.51
N LEU A 134 -4.60 -14.02 -7.46
CA LEU A 134 -3.75 -15.21 -7.37
C LEU A 134 -4.19 -16.14 -6.24
N SER A 135 -3.91 -17.44 -6.44
CA SER A 135 -4.03 -18.44 -5.37
C SER A 135 -3.05 -18.17 -4.23
N HIS A 136 -3.34 -18.72 -3.05
CA HIS A 136 -2.51 -18.59 -1.87
C HIS A 136 -1.04 -18.95 -2.14
N ASP A 137 -0.77 -20.13 -2.70
CA ASP A 137 0.61 -20.60 -2.95
C ASP A 137 1.41 -19.68 -3.89
N ALA A 138 0.75 -19.04 -4.85
CA ALA A 138 1.41 -18.10 -5.76
C ALA A 138 1.69 -16.74 -5.11
N ALA A 139 0.79 -16.32 -4.22
CA ALA A 139 0.77 -14.99 -3.62
C ALA A 139 1.43 -14.90 -2.23
N THR A 140 1.92 -16.01 -1.67
CA THR A 140 2.51 -16.04 -0.33
C THR A 140 3.90 -16.67 -0.30
N VAL A 141 4.64 -16.43 0.77
CA VAL A 141 5.96 -17.02 1.05
C VAL A 141 6.14 -17.19 2.55
N ILE A 142 6.78 -18.27 2.95
CA ILE A 142 7.20 -18.49 4.34
C ILE A 142 8.68 -18.15 4.46
N TYR A 143 9.02 -17.23 5.35
CA TYR A 143 10.38 -16.87 5.68
C TYR A 143 10.54 -16.79 7.20
N ASN A 144 11.54 -17.49 7.75
CA ASN A 144 11.78 -17.63 9.20
C ASN A 144 10.52 -18.03 10.01
N ASN A 145 9.74 -18.99 9.50
CA ASN A 145 8.48 -19.49 10.06
C ASN A 145 7.33 -18.47 10.12
N ILE A 146 7.46 -17.32 9.46
CA ILE A 146 6.40 -16.32 9.30
C ILE A 146 5.91 -16.36 7.86
N SER A 147 4.58 -16.35 7.66
CA SER A 147 3.96 -16.28 6.34
C SER A 147 3.76 -14.82 5.94
N TYR A 148 4.16 -14.48 4.72
CA TYR A 148 4.06 -13.15 4.15
C TYR A 148 3.28 -13.17 2.83
N ALA A 149 2.50 -12.14 2.58
CA ALA A 149 1.95 -11.87 1.26
C ALA A 149 3.05 -11.33 0.34
N LYS A 150 3.24 -11.92 -0.85
CA LYS A 150 4.17 -11.38 -1.84
C LYS A 150 3.62 -10.10 -2.46
N ILE A 151 4.51 -9.22 -2.89
CA ILE A 151 4.15 -7.97 -3.57
C ILE A 151 4.50 -8.00 -5.05
N LEU A 152 3.73 -7.23 -5.83
CA LEU A 152 4.03 -6.90 -7.22
C LEU A 152 3.80 -5.41 -7.43
N PHE A 153 4.74 -4.73 -8.06
CA PHE A 153 4.51 -3.38 -8.55
C PHE A 153 3.97 -3.41 -9.98
N VAL A 154 3.00 -2.55 -10.28
CA VAL A 154 2.46 -2.41 -11.64
C VAL A 154 2.70 -0.98 -12.15
N VAL A 155 3.23 -0.88 -13.36
CA VAL A 155 3.43 0.39 -14.04
C VAL A 155 2.67 0.38 -15.38
N GLY A 156 1.80 1.35 -15.58
CA GLY A 156 1.15 1.59 -16.86
C GLY A 156 2.14 2.19 -17.88
N ALA A 157 2.04 1.78 -19.13
CA ALA A 157 2.92 2.27 -20.19
C ALA A 157 2.18 2.90 -21.38
N ASP A 158 0.88 3.19 -21.23
CA ASP A 158 0.06 3.81 -22.26
C ASP A 158 -0.06 5.34 -22.11
N PHE A 159 0.91 5.98 -21.44
CA PHE A 159 0.98 7.44 -21.34
C PHE A 159 2.42 7.95 -21.54
N ASN A 160 2.51 9.24 -21.90
CA ASN A 160 3.81 9.87 -22.09
C ASN A 160 4.59 9.95 -20.77
N ASN A 161 5.91 9.72 -20.83
CA ASN A 161 6.81 9.80 -19.68
C ASN A 161 6.62 8.72 -18.59
N TYR A 162 5.93 7.62 -18.88
CA TYR A 162 5.77 6.51 -17.92
C TYR A 162 7.12 5.99 -17.39
N GLN A 163 8.20 6.18 -18.13
CA GLN A 163 9.55 5.85 -17.69
C GLN A 163 9.93 6.46 -16.35
N LYS A 164 9.38 7.62 -15.99
CA LYS A 164 9.66 8.25 -14.70
C LYS A 164 9.03 7.47 -13.57
N ASN A 165 7.74 7.06 -13.73
CA ASN A 165 7.08 6.17 -12.75
C ASN A 165 7.78 4.82 -12.69
N LEU A 166 8.22 4.27 -13.82
CA LEU A 166 8.98 3.03 -13.88
C LEU A 166 10.27 3.15 -13.07
N ASN A 167 11.08 4.16 -13.32
CA ASN A 167 12.34 4.38 -12.60
C ASN A 167 12.11 4.59 -11.09
N PHE A 168 11.09 5.36 -10.73
CA PHE A 168 10.72 5.57 -9.33
C PHE A 168 10.31 4.25 -8.66
N THR A 169 9.44 3.48 -9.30
CA THR A 169 8.97 2.18 -8.82
C THR A 169 10.12 1.17 -8.70
N GLU A 170 11.00 1.11 -9.71
CA GLU A 170 12.21 0.27 -9.68
C GLU A 170 13.14 0.65 -8.54
N SER A 171 13.27 1.93 -8.21
CA SER A 171 14.08 2.37 -7.06
C SER A 171 13.53 1.86 -5.73
N ILE A 172 12.20 1.84 -5.56
CA ILE A 172 11.55 1.25 -4.38
C ILE A 172 11.74 -0.28 -4.38
N ASN A 173 11.47 -0.94 -5.51
CA ASN A 173 11.64 -2.40 -5.62
C ASN A 173 13.08 -2.82 -5.35
N LYS A 174 14.07 -2.00 -5.72
CA LYS A 174 15.47 -2.24 -5.37
C LYS A 174 15.69 -2.26 -3.85
N ILE A 175 15.08 -1.34 -3.11
CA ILE A 175 15.15 -1.35 -1.64
C ILE A 175 14.52 -2.64 -1.08
N VAL A 176 13.38 -3.09 -1.66
CA VAL A 176 12.77 -4.38 -1.29
C VAL A 176 13.73 -5.54 -1.56
N ILE A 177 14.35 -5.60 -2.74
CA ILE A 177 15.31 -6.67 -3.08
C ILE A 177 16.49 -6.68 -2.12
N ASP A 178 17.05 -5.52 -1.83
CA ASP A 178 18.25 -5.39 -1.00
C ASP A 178 18.01 -5.80 0.46
N ASN A 179 16.76 -5.63 0.99
CA ASN A 179 16.45 -5.90 2.40
C ASN A 179 15.54 -7.14 2.58
N TYR A 180 14.58 -7.38 1.66
CA TYR A 180 13.50 -8.37 1.78
C TYR A 180 13.24 -9.06 0.43
N SER A 181 14.27 -9.60 -0.22
CA SER A 181 14.18 -10.17 -1.58
C SER A 181 13.11 -11.25 -1.76
N PHE A 182 12.73 -11.92 -0.69
CA PHE A 182 11.71 -12.97 -0.70
C PHE A 182 10.28 -12.43 -0.92
N LEU A 183 10.03 -11.13 -0.68
CA LEU A 183 8.70 -10.53 -0.79
C LEU A 183 8.32 -10.20 -2.22
N THR A 184 9.28 -9.74 -3.04
CA THR A 184 8.93 -9.12 -4.33
C THR A 184 8.80 -10.12 -5.46
N ARG A 185 7.77 -9.91 -6.28
CA ARG A 185 7.61 -10.52 -7.61
C ARG A 185 8.10 -9.58 -8.73
N GLY A 186 8.67 -8.42 -8.35
CA GLY A 186 9.26 -7.46 -9.26
C GLY A 186 8.34 -6.31 -9.67
N VAL A 187 8.65 -5.72 -10.82
CA VAL A 187 7.88 -4.64 -11.45
C VAL A 187 7.35 -5.15 -12.78
N LEU A 188 6.05 -5.06 -12.98
CA LEU A 188 5.36 -5.45 -14.20
C LEU A 188 4.86 -4.21 -14.95
N THR A 189 5.32 -4.03 -16.19
CA THR A 189 4.79 -2.98 -17.07
C THR A 189 3.59 -3.50 -17.84
N LYS A 190 2.46 -2.78 -17.79
CA LYS A 190 1.21 -3.13 -18.50
C LYS A 190 0.89 -2.10 -19.57
N THR A 191 0.54 -2.60 -20.77
CA THR A 191 0.16 -1.80 -21.95
C THR A 191 -0.84 -2.55 -22.83
N GLY A 192 -1.61 -1.84 -23.62
CA GLY A 192 -2.50 -2.38 -24.63
C GLY A 192 -3.98 -2.50 -24.22
N PRO A 193 -4.83 -3.02 -25.12
CA PRO A 193 -6.29 -2.82 -25.06
C PRO A 193 -7.02 -3.61 -23.97
N LEU A 194 -6.34 -4.53 -23.27
CA LEU A 194 -6.96 -5.40 -22.26
C LEU A 194 -6.63 -4.95 -20.83
N VAL A 195 -5.99 -3.80 -20.67
CA VAL A 195 -5.61 -3.23 -19.38
C VAL A 195 -5.93 -1.74 -19.34
N ASN A 196 -5.97 -1.12 -18.17
CA ASN A 196 -6.14 0.33 -18.07
C ASN A 196 -4.94 1.07 -18.72
N GLY A 197 -3.71 0.55 -18.52
CA GLY A 197 -2.48 1.04 -19.13
C GLY A 197 -1.95 2.38 -18.60
N VAL A 198 -2.75 3.13 -17.81
CA VAL A 198 -2.38 4.44 -17.23
C VAL A 198 -2.37 4.39 -15.70
N TYR A 199 -3.39 3.78 -15.08
CA TYR A 199 -3.52 3.60 -13.62
C TYR A 199 -3.36 4.92 -12.82
N ASN A 200 -3.83 6.05 -13.38
CA ASN A 200 -3.66 7.40 -12.83
C ASN A 200 -2.20 7.85 -12.62
N GLN A 201 -1.23 7.05 -13.06
CA GLN A 201 0.21 7.33 -12.88
C GLN A 201 0.70 8.53 -13.72
N ASP A 202 -0.08 8.95 -14.70
CA ASP A 202 0.16 10.18 -15.47
C ASP A 202 0.02 11.48 -14.64
N LEU A 203 -0.57 11.41 -13.46
CA LEU A 203 -0.76 12.56 -12.57
C LEU A 203 0.49 12.95 -11.77
N SER A 204 1.39 12.01 -11.50
CA SER A 204 2.66 12.27 -10.80
C SER A 204 3.68 11.16 -11.06
N ASP A 205 4.95 11.54 -11.19
CA ASP A 205 6.07 10.60 -11.34
C ASP A 205 6.22 9.63 -10.14
N ASN A 206 5.64 9.97 -8.98
CA ASN A 206 5.76 9.26 -7.70
C ASN A 206 4.48 8.49 -7.32
N ILE A 207 3.65 8.13 -8.27
CA ILE A 207 2.51 7.23 -8.07
C ILE A 207 2.96 5.80 -8.32
N ILE A 208 2.73 4.92 -7.35
CA ILE A 208 2.94 3.47 -7.49
C ILE A 208 1.59 2.74 -7.36
N LEU A 209 1.42 1.67 -8.13
CA LEU A 209 0.40 0.67 -7.89
C LEU A 209 1.07 -0.54 -7.25
N LEU A 210 0.60 -0.89 -6.06
CA LEU A 210 1.17 -1.94 -5.23
C LEU A 210 0.13 -3.04 -4.99
N GLU A 211 0.35 -4.18 -5.61
CA GLU A 211 -0.39 -5.42 -5.33
C GLU A 211 0.23 -6.09 -4.11
N VAL A 212 -0.55 -6.36 -3.08
CA VAL A 212 -0.12 -7.07 -1.87
C VAL A 212 -0.91 -8.36 -1.72
N GLY A 213 -0.25 -9.51 -1.94
CA GLY A 213 -0.90 -10.82 -1.91
C GLY A 213 -1.87 -11.07 -3.05
N GLY A 214 -2.79 -11.98 -2.82
CA GLY A 214 -3.86 -12.38 -3.73
C GLY A 214 -5.21 -12.52 -3.01
N ASN A 215 -6.24 -12.94 -3.75
CA ASN A 215 -7.59 -13.13 -3.21
C ASN A 215 -7.71 -14.25 -2.17
N GLU A 216 -6.69 -15.08 -2.03
CA GLU A 216 -6.61 -16.16 -1.02
C GLU A 216 -5.57 -15.84 0.08
N SER A 217 -4.92 -14.69 0.05
CA SER A 217 -4.03 -14.26 1.11
C SER A 217 -4.82 -13.84 2.36
N THR A 218 -4.27 -14.16 3.54
CA THR A 218 -4.87 -13.76 4.81
C THR A 218 -4.47 -12.34 5.17
N ILE A 219 -5.32 -11.64 5.92
CA ILE A 219 -4.99 -10.29 6.38
C ILE A 219 -3.73 -10.26 7.28
N ASN A 220 -3.45 -11.36 8.00
CA ASN A 220 -2.24 -11.46 8.82
C ASN A 220 -0.97 -11.54 7.95
N GLU A 221 -0.99 -12.27 6.84
CA GLU A 221 0.11 -12.30 5.88
C GLU A 221 0.35 -10.94 5.24
N VAL A 222 -0.74 -10.23 4.92
CA VAL A 222 -0.71 -8.86 4.41
C VAL A 222 -0.10 -7.90 5.45
N ALA A 223 -0.53 -7.97 6.70
CA ALA A 223 0.01 -7.14 7.78
C ALA A 223 1.52 -7.37 7.99
N ASN A 224 1.95 -8.64 8.06
CA ASN A 224 3.38 -8.98 8.16
C ASN A 224 4.20 -8.36 7.03
N THR A 225 3.66 -8.32 5.81
CA THR A 225 4.30 -7.71 4.65
C THR A 225 4.32 -6.18 4.75
N LEU A 226 3.22 -5.58 5.17
CA LEU A 226 3.10 -4.12 5.26
C LEU A 226 4.00 -3.52 6.35
N ASP A 227 4.33 -4.26 7.41
CA ASP A 227 5.36 -3.85 8.37
C ASP A 227 6.72 -3.64 7.66
N LEU A 228 7.13 -4.60 6.81
CA LEU A 228 8.39 -4.50 6.05
C LEU A 228 8.33 -3.45 4.93
N ILE A 229 7.17 -3.26 4.32
CA ILE A 229 6.96 -2.21 3.31
C ILE A 229 7.00 -0.82 3.94
N GLY A 230 6.55 -0.67 5.18
CA GLY A 230 6.73 0.57 5.94
C GLY A 230 8.19 0.98 6.03
N ASP A 231 9.08 0.06 6.41
CA ASP A 231 10.53 0.31 6.47
C ASP A 231 11.11 0.72 5.11
N VAL A 232 10.65 0.07 4.03
CA VAL A 232 11.06 0.40 2.66
C VAL A 232 10.65 1.83 2.28
N ILE A 233 9.43 2.23 2.62
CA ILE A 233 8.92 3.58 2.32
C ILE A 233 9.68 4.63 3.11
N VAL A 234 9.91 4.40 4.41
CA VAL A 234 10.70 5.32 5.25
C VAL A 234 12.09 5.51 4.68
N LYS A 235 12.77 4.41 4.30
CA LYS A 235 14.08 4.47 3.68
C LYS A 235 14.07 5.25 2.36
N LYS A 236 13.06 5.00 1.50
CA LYS A 236 12.91 5.72 0.23
C LYS A 236 12.73 7.22 0.42
N LEU A 237 11.86 7.63 1.34
CA LEU A 237 11.62 9.05 1.64
C LEU A 237 12.82 9.72 2.32
N GLY A 238 13.62 8.96 3.08
CA GLY A 238 14.88 9.43 3.67
C GLY A 238 15.96 9.74 2.62
N GLU A 239 16.06 8.92 1.56
CA GLU A 239 17.01 9.14 0.46
C GLU A 239 16.71 10.41 -0.36
N GLU A 240 15.46 10.87 -0.40
CA GLU A 240 15.06 12.08 -1.14
C GLU A 240 15.30 13.38 -0.35
N ASN A 241 15.56 13.30 0.94
CA ASN A 241 15.78 14.46 1.83
C ASN A 241 17.27 14.69 2.16
N GLY A 242 18.18 13.85 1.73
CA GLY A 242 19.63 13.91 1.91
C GLY A 242 20.34 14.32 0.63
#